data_78b4f07c5cb4d785ad6a4fb5ff75018a
#
_entry.id   78b4f07c5cb4d785ad6a4fb5ff75018a
#
_cell.length_a   1.000
_cell.length_b   1.000
_cell.length_c   1.000
_cell.angle_alpha   90.00
_cell.angle_beta   90.00
_cell.angle_gamma   90.00
#
_symmetry.space_group_name_H-M   'P 1'
#
loop_
_entity.id
_entity.type
_entity.pdbx_description
1 polymer ?
#
loop_
_entity_poly.entity_id
_entity_poly.type
_entity_poly.pdbx_seq_one_letter_code
_entity_poly.pdbx_strand_id
1 'polypeptide(L)'
;EFGTRENHQGKDLNRLFKEDDPPTEVSFAQSILSTPFELTIELHEDNESTGYYLYQKGIDAKDDELGYEILDTIKSIMPINLNDEIDGSSADRGVIGKSIDISTMDWWPMALYGLSKGVERCLTLETASHFDMATRVNAHLTAIKTALNYFSNKC
;
A
#
# COMPACT_ATOMS: atom_id res chain seq x y z
N GLU A 1 -7.68 -8.16 22.00
CA GLU A 1 -7.27 -7.26 20.91
C GLU A 1 -8.36 -6.22 20.74
N PHE A 2 -8.00 -4.94 20.75
CA PHE A 2 -8.99 -3.86 20.84
C PHE A 2 -9.36 -3.27 19.47
N GLY A 3 -8.85 -3.84 18.38
CA GLY A 3 -9.18 -3.40 17.01
C GLY A 3 -8.87 -1.92 16.79
N THR A 4 -7.84 -1.38 17.42
CA THR A 4 -7.41 0.00 17.25
C THR A 4 -6.32 0.08 16.19
N ARG A 5 -6.26 1.19 15.48
CA ARG A 5 -5.22 1.51 14.51
C ARG A 5 -3.88 1.83 15.20
N GLU A 6 -3.97 2.36 16.41
CA GLU A 6 -2.82 2.82 17.19
C GLU A 6 -2.13 1.66 17.91
N ASN A 7 -0.83 1.82 18.17
CA ASN A 7 -0.06 0.94 19.02
C ASN A 7 -0.44 1.12 20.52
N HIS A 8 0.20 0.37 21.41
CA HIS A 8 -0.03 0.42 22.86
C HIS A 8 0.24 1.81 23.51
N GLN A 9 0.88 2.73 22.77
CA GLN A 9 1.13 4.12 23.20
C GLN A 9 0.14 5.12 22.58
N GLY A 10 -0.90 4.65 21.89
CA GLY A 10 -1.87 5.51 21.20
C GLY A 10 -1.30 6.22 19.97
N LYS A 11 -0.30 5.63 19.31
CA LYS A 11 0.34 6.22 18.13
C LYS A 11 -0.01 5.44 16.87
N ASP A 12 -0.45 6.13 15.81
CA ASP A 12 -0.53 5.60 14.46
C ASP A 12 0.87 5.55 13.84
N LEU A 13 1.49 4.37 13.88
CA LEU A 13 2.87 4.19 13.44
C LEU A 13 3.06 4.55 11.96
N ASN A 14 2.03 4.34 11.11
CA ASN A 14 2.11 4.65 9.68
C ASN A 14 1.92 6.16 9.36
N ARG A 15 2.09 7.03 10.34
CA ARG A 15 2.14 8.48 10.21
C ARG A 15 3.48 9.08 10.67
N LEU A 16 4.38 8.24 11.22
CA LEU A 16 5.56 8.70 11.96
C LEU A 16 6.89 8.48 11.20
N PHE A 17 6.84 8.10 9.93
CA PHE A 17 8.05 7.84 9.16
C PHE A 17 8.85 9.11 8.75
N LYS A 18 8.31 10.30 8.99
CA LYS A 18 9.03 11.58 8.79
C LYS A 18 9.68 12.11 10.07
N GLU A 19 9.35 11.52 11.23
CA GLU A 19 9.86 11.97 12.52
C GLU A 19 11.37 11.72 12.65
N ASP A 20 12.09 12.64 13.30
CA ASP A 20 13.52 12.51 13.58
C ASP A 20 13.81 11.48 14.70
N ASP A 21 12.90 11.34 15.66
CA ASP A 21 12.98 10.39 16.78
C ASP A 21 11.70 9.53 16.86
N PRO A 22 11.46 8.65 15.87
CA PRO A 22 10.25 7.85 15.83
C PRO A 22 10.29 6.70 16.84
N PRO A 23 9.13 6.07 17.14
CA PRO A 23 9.07 4.85 17.94
C PRO A 23 9.96 3.73 17.40
N THR A 24 10.39 2.83 18.28
CA THR A 24 11.30 1.72 17.94
C THR A 24 10.83 0.88 16.75
N GLU A 25 9.53 0.64 16.64
CA GLU A 25 8.94 -0.12 15.53
C GLU A 25 9.18 0.60 14.19
N VAL A 26 8.99 1.92 14.17
CA VAL A 26 9.21 2.74 12.97
C VAL A 26 10.71 2.83 12.66
N SER A 27 11.56 3.07 13.67
CA SER A 27 13.02 3.09 13.50
C SER A 27 13.55 1.78 12.93
N PHE A 28 13.00 0.64 13.39
CA PHE A 28 13.36 -0.67 12.86
C PHE A 28 12.97 -0.81 11.37
N ALA A 29 11.74 -0.44 11.00
CA ALA A 29 11.32 -0.46 9.60
C ALA A 29 12.15 0.52 8.73
N GLN A 30 12.47 1.71 9.24
CA GLN A 30 13.35 2.66 8.57
C GLN A 30 14.75 2.05 8.32
N SER A 31 15.30 1.29 9.26
CA SER A 31 16.60 0.64 9.11
C SER A 31 16.63 -0.38 7.96
N ILE A 32 15.52 -1.11 7.76
CA ILE A 32 15.36 -2.04 6.63
C ILE A 32 15.26 -1.25 5.32
N LEU A 33 14.43 -0.23 5.27
CA LEU A 33 14.18 0.61 4.09
C LEU A 33 15.36 1.55 3.76
N SER A 34 16.41 1.60 4.58
CA SER A 34 17.64 2.31 4.25
C SER A 34 18.39 1.70 3.07
N THR A 35 18.13 0.43 2.76
CA THR A 35 18.57 -0.24 1.53
C THR A 35 17.44 -0.11 0.49
N PRO A 36 17.71 0.39 -0.72
CA PRO A 36 16.69 0.50 -1.75
C PRO A 36 16.22 -0.87 -2.22
N PHE A 37 14.92 -0.99 -2.43
CA PHE A 37 14.26 -2.18 -2.99
C PHE A 37 13.63 -1.82 -4.33
N GLU A 38 13.53 -2.79 -5.24
CA GLU A 38 12.78 -2.64 -6.49
C GLU A 38 11.27 -2.55 -6.22
N LEU A 39 10.79 -3.26 -5.19
CA LEU A 39 9.39 -3.32 -4.81
C LEU A 39 9.24 -3.43 -3.30
N THR A 40 8.33 -2.64 -2.74
CA THR A 40 7.76 -2.86 -1.41
C THR A 40 6.24 -3.07 -1.51
N ILE A 41 5.72 -3.98 -0.69
CA ILE A 41 4.29 -4.27 -0.61
C ILE A 41 3.84 -4.13 0.84
N GLU A 42 2.87 -3.26 1.09
CA GLU A 42 2.22 -3.09 2.38
C GLU A 42 0.83 -3.71 2.32
N LEU A 43 0.47 -4.47 3.37
CA LEU A 43 -0.84 -5.13 3.47
C LEU A 43 -1.68 -4.41 4.51
N HIS A 44 -2.77 -3.83 4.07
CA HIS A 44 -3.68 -3.03 4.87
C HIS A 44 -5.13 -3.53 4.75
N GLU A 45 -5.97 -3.00 5.61
CA GLU A 45 -7.42 -3.16 5.52
C GLU A 45 -8.12 -1.83 5.78
N ASP A 46 -9.21 -1.61 5.05
CA ASP A 46 -10.05 -0.44 5.15
C ASP A 46 -11.46 -0.85 5.59
N ASN A 47 -11.96 -0.25 6.66
CA ASN A 47 -13.29 -0.53 7.21
C ASN A 47 -14.40 0.30 6.54
N GLU A 48 -14.07 1.27 5.73
CA GLU A 48 -15.02 2.11 5.00
C GLU A 48 -15.17 1.70 3.54
N SER A 49 -14.19 0.97 2.99
CA SER A 49 -14.23 0.53 1.60
C SER A 49 -15.26 -0.57 1.35
N THR A 50 -15.91 -0.52 0.19
CA THR A 50 -16.85 -1.53 -0.29
C THR A 50 -16.18 -2.69 -1.02
N GLY A 51 -14.88 -2.59 -1.32
CA GLY A 51 -14.13 -3.58 -2.09
C GLY A 51 -12.63 -3.36 -1.98
N TYR A 52 -11.88 -4.18 -2.69
CA TYR A 52 -10.43 -4.09 -2.76
C TYR A 52 -9.98 -2.89 -3.60
N TYR A 53 -8.91 -2.23 -3.19
CA TYR A 53 -8.23 -1.20 -3.96
C TYR A 53 -6.74 -1.16 -3.60
N LEU A 54 -5.96 -0.34 -4.27
CA LEU A 54 -4.55 -0.20 -3.95
C LEU A 54 -4.03 1.20 -4.28
N TYR A 55 -3.00 1.59 -3.55
CA TYR A 55 -2.11 2.67 -3.93
C TYR A 55 -0.91 2.11 -4.67
N GLN A 56 -0.59 2.71 -5.80
CA GLN A 56 0.62 2.42 -6.57
C GLN A 56 1.44 3.69 -6.72
N LYS A 57 2.69 3.65 -6.26
CA LYS A 57 3.63 4.76 -6.34
C LYS A 57 4.99 4.26 -6.81
N GLY A 58 5.67 5.03 -7.65
CA GLY A 58 6.98 4.66 -8.17
C GLY A 58 7.60 5.76 -9.02
N ILE A 59 8.87 5.57 -9.40
CA ILE A 59 9.66 6.55 -10.14
C ILE A 59 9.19 6.65 -11.59
N ASP A 60 8.71 5.55 -12.18
CA ASP A 60 8.22 5.51 -13.55
C ASP A 60 6.71 5.29 -13.61
N ALA A 61 5.97 6.35 -13.90
CA ALA A 61 4.52 6.28 -14.16
C ALA A 61 4.16 5.42 -15.39
N LYS A 62 5.14 4.95 -16.16
CA LYS A 62 4.93 4.12 -17.36
C LYS A 62 4.57 2.66 -17.03
N ASP A 63 4.80 2.22 -15.82
CA ASP A 63 4.46 0.88 -15.35
C ASP A 63 3.12 0.83 -14.59
N ASP A 64 2.19 1.73 -14.94
CA ASP A 64 0.88 1.83 -14.28
C ASP A 64 0.01 0.57 -14.43
N GLU A 65 0.36 -0.35 -15.35
CA GLU A 65 -0.41 -1.55 -15.60
C GLU A 65 -0.41 -2.57 -14.45
N LEU A 66 0.64 -2.59 -13.60
CA LEU A 66 0.74 -3.58 -12.52
C LEU A 66 -0.45 -3.54 -11.55
N GLY A 67 -0.87 -2.35 -11.14
CA GLY A 67 -2.04 -2.20 -10.26
C GLY A 67 -3.31 -2.78 -10.90
N TYR A 68 -3.52 -2.53 -12.17
CA TYR A 68 -4.68 -3.06 -12.91
C TYR A 68 -4.60 -4.58 -13.10
N GLU A 69 -3.43 -5.15 -13.38
CA GLU A 69 -3.24 -6.59 -13.46
C GLU A 69 -3.54 -7.27 -12.13
N ILE A 70 -3.08 -6.68 -11.01
CA ILE A 70 -3.39 -7.17 -9.67
C ILE A 70 -4.91 -7.18 -9.45
N LEU A 71 -5.59 -6.06 -9.69
CA LEU A 71 -7.03 -5.96 -9.46
C LEU A 71 -7.83 -6.90 -10.37
N ASP A 72 -7.35 -7.13 -11.60
CA ASP A 72 -7.99 -8.07 -12.52
C ASP A 72 -7.94 -9.53 -12.02
N THR A 73 -6.89 -9.92 -11.32
CA THR A 73 -6.81 -11.25 -10.69
C THR A 73 -7.68 -11.35 -9.43
N ILE A 74 -7.85 -10.24 -8.69
CA ILE A 74 -8.59 -10.21 -7.42
C ILE A 74 -10.10 -10.18 -7.60
N LYS A 75 -10.62 -9.61 -8.69
CA LYS A 75 -12.07 -9.45 -8.94
C LYS A 75 -12.89 -10.73 -8.82
N SER A 76 -12.26 -11.90 -8.95
CA SER A 76 -12.91 -13.21 -8.77
C SER A 76 -12.98 -13.65 -7.30
N ILE A 77 -12.26 -12.97 -6.39
CA ILE A 77 -12.16 -13.30 -4.96
C ILE A 77 -12.97 -12.31 -4.14
N MET A 78 -12.84 -11.02 -4.47
CA MET A 78 -13.44 -9.90 -3.77
C MET A 78 -13.83 -8.80 -4.77
N PRO A 79 -14.96 -8.10 -4.56
CA PRO A 79 -15.29 -6.92 -5.36
C PRO A 79 -14.17 -5.88 -5.33
N ILE A 80 -13.99 -5.17 -6.44
CA ILE A 80 -13.08 -4.03 -6.52
C ILE A 80 -13.85 -2.76 -6.19
N ASN A 81 -13.24 -1.85 -5.44
CA ASN A 81 -13.79 -0.51 -5.23
C ASN A 81 -13.59 0.32 -6.52
N LEU A 82 -14.66 0.57 -7.23
CA LEU A 82 -14.66 1.27 -8.52
C LEU A 82 -15.07 2.75 -8.42
N ASN A 83 -15.07 3.32 -7.22
CA ASN A 83 -15.36 4.74 -7.05
C ASN A 83 -14.24 5.59 -7.67
N ASP A 84 -14.62 6.75 -8.23
CA ASP A 84 -13.66 7.71 -8.80
C ASP A 84 -12.84 8.45 -7.73
N GLU A 85 -13.30 8.39 -6.47
CA GLU A 85 -12.61 8.89 -5.28
C GLU A 85 -12.63 7.83 -4.17
N ILE A 86 -11.46 7.46 -3.66
CA ILE A 86 -11.26 6.50 -2.58
C ILE A 86 -10.28 7.13 -1.57
N ASP A 87 -10.64 7.11 -0.29
CA ASP A 87 -9.83 7.70 0.80
C ASP A 87 -9.36 9.14 0.48
N GLY A 88 -10.29 9.98 -0.04
CA GLY A 88 -10.01 11.37 -0.40
C GLY A 88 -9.05 11.54 -1.59
N SER A 89 -8.73 10.48 -2.30
CA SER A 89 -7.83 10.48 -3.45
C SER A 89 -8.55 10.07 -4.72
N SER A 90 -8.19 10.71 -5.85
CA SER A 90 -8.69 10.28 -7.16
C SER A 90 -8.19 8.88 -7.48
N ALA A 91 -9.11 7.99 -7.86
CA ALA A 91 -8.83 6.62 -8.24
C ALA A 91 -9.31 6.34 -9.67
N ASP A 92 -8.63 5.43 -10.35
CA ASP A 92 -9.08 4.86 -11.62
C ASP A 92 -9.19 3.35 -11.46
N ARG A 93 -10.42 2.82 -11.60
CA ARG A 93 -10.71 1.38 -11.51
C ARG A 93 -10.10 0.70 -10.27
N GLY A 94 -10.07 1.39 -9.12
CA GLY A 94 -9.51 0.89 -7.87
C GLY A 94 -8.01 1.11 -7.68
N VAL A 95 -7.34 1.77 -8.62
CA VAL A 95 -5.92 2.15 -8.51
C VAL A 95 -5.79 3.63 -8.15
N ILE A 96 -5.10 3.94 -7.07
CA ILE A 96 -4.70 5.28 -6.67
C ILE A 96 -3.23 5.47 -7.05
N GLY A 97 -2.99 6.02 -8.26
CA GLY A 97 -1.65 6.19 -8.85
C GLY A 97 -1.09 7.61 -8.81
N LYS A 98 -1.86 8.59 -8.33
CA LYS A 98 -1.50 10.01 -8.42
C LYS A 98 -0.17 10.29 -7.72
N SER A 99 0.74 10.96 -8.43
CA SER A 99 1.98 11.46 -7.84
C SER A 99 1.65 12.49 -6.75
N ILE A 100 2.17 12.26 -5.56
CA ILE A 100 2.09 13.21 -4.45
C ILE A 100 3.46 13.88 -4.35
N ASP A 101 3.48 15.21 -4.24
CA ASP A 101 4.70 15.89 -3.82
C ASP A 101 4.92 15.62 -2.34
N ILE A 102 5.78 14.66 -2.05
CA ILE A 102 6.11 14.22 -0.69
C ILE A 102 6.73 15.34 0.16
N SER A 103 7.31 16.37 -0.48
CA SER A 103 7.91 17.50 0.24
C SER A 103 6.89 18.36 0.96
N THR A 104 5.64 18.37 0.49
CA THR A 104 4.54 19.18 1.04
C THR A 104 3.78 18.49 2.17
N MET A 105 4.04 17.19 2.43
CA MET A 105 3.34 16.45 3.47
C MET A 105 4.00 16.61 4.83
N ASP A 106 3.22 16.91 5.86
CA ASP A 106 3.69 17.06 7.24
C ASP A 106 4.07 15.72 7.89
N TRP A 107 3.52 14.63 7.42
CA TRP A 107 3.76 13.26 7.91
C TRP A 107 3.93 12.29 6.74
N TRP A 108 4.65 11.19 6.97
CA TRP A 108 4.82 10.14 5.96
C TRP A 108 4.36 8.78 6.46
N PRO A 109 3.63 8.02 5.61
CA PRO A 109 3.51 6.57 5.75
C PRO A 109 4.81 5.87 5.33
N MET A 110 4.92 4.59 5.61
CA MET A 110 6.08 3.76 5.28
C MET A 110 6.40 3.79 3.77
N ALA A 111 5.39 3.73 2.90
CA ALA A 111 5.58 3.80 1.45
C ALA A 111 6.32 5.06 0.99
N LEU A 112 5.94 6.23 1.51
CA LEU A 112 6.59 7.49 1.12
C LEU A 112 8.02 7.58 1.67
N TYR A 113 8.26 7.03 2.85
CA TYR A 113 9.62 6.93 3.38
C TYR A 113 10.47 6.03 2.48
N GLY A 114 9.98 4.86 2.10
CA GLY A 114 10.65 3.95 1.16
C GLY A 114 11.03 4.64 -0.15
N LEU A 115 10.09 5.35 -0.77
CA LEU A 115 10.37 6.15 -1.98
C LEU A 115 11.46 7.19 -1.76
N SER A 116 11.46 7.88 -0.61
CA SER A 116 12.50 8.86 -0.26
C SER A 116 13.89 8.24 -0.11
N LYS A 117 13.97 6.92 0.11
CA LYS A 117 15.21 6.13 0.23
C LYS A 117 15.59 5.40 -1.05
N GLY A 118 14.85 5.60 -2.13
CA GLY A 118 15.16 5.02 -3.43
C GLY A 118 14.47 3.69 -3.72
N VAL A 119 13.43 3.32 -2.96
CA VAL A 119 12.53 2.23 -3.38
C VAL A 119 11.91 2.62 -4.71
N GLU A 120 12.01 1.75 -5.71
CA GLU A 120 11.54 2.07 -7.06
C GLU A 120 10.02 2.06 -7.15
N ARG A 121 9.36 1.14 -6.42
CA ARG A 121 7.91 0.98 -6.44
C ARG A 121 7.37 0.56 -5.08
N CYS A 122 6.30 1.23 -4.67
CA CYS A 122 5.54 0.89 -3.48
C CYS A 122 4.10 0.55 -3.86
N LEU A 123 3.61 -0.59 -3.36
CA LEU A 123 2.20 -0.98 -3.42
C LEU A 123 1.65 -1.00 -2.00
N THR A 124 0.57 -0.26 -1.74
CA THR A 124 -0.22 -0.40 -0.52
C THR A 124 -1.54 -1.03 -0.90
N LEU A 125 -1.76 -2.25 -0.46
CA LEU A 125 -2.88 -3.10 -0.82
C LEU A 125 -3.95 -3.04 0.28
N GLU A 126 -5.18 -2.71 -0.09
CA GLU A 126 -6.27 -2.46 0.85
C GLU A 126 -7.41 -3.44 0.65
N THR A 127 -7.67 -4.31 1.64
CA THR A 127 -8.86 -5.16 1.65
C THR A 127 -10.00 -4.47 2.40
N ALA A 128 -11.24 -4.68 1.95
CA ALA A 128 -12.40 -4.24 2.71
C ALA A 128 -12.61 -5.14 3.95
N SER A 129 -12.54 -4.56 5.16
CA SER A 129 -12.48 -5.30 6.42
C SER A 129 -13.74 -6.07 6.79
N HIS A 130 -14.89 -5.77 6.14
CA HIS A 130 -16.17 -6.46 6.37
C HIS A 130 -16.23 -7.87 5.74
N PHE A 131 -15.27 -8.23 4.86
CA PHE A 131 -15.14 -9.60 4.37
C PHE A 131 -14.46 -10.49 5.42
N ASP A 132 -14.72 -11.79 5.36
CA ASP A 132 -14.09 -12.75 6.26
C ASP A 132 -12.55 -12.79 6.06
N MET A 133 -11.84 -13.20 7.11
CA MET A 133 -10.37 -13.23 7.13
C MET A 133 -9.79 -14.09 5.99
N ALA A 134 -10.40 -15.24 5.68
CA ALA A 134 -9.87 -16.14 4.66
C ALA A 134 -9.94 -15.49 3.27
N THR A 135 -11.04 -14.80 2.96
CA THR A 135 -11.22 -14.04 1.72
C THR A 135 -10.17 -12.92 1.61
N ARG A 136 -9.97 -12.14 2.68
CA ARG A 136 -8.98 -11.04 2.71
C ARG A 136 -7.54 -11.54 2.53
N VAL A 137 -7.18 -12.61 3.24
CA VAL A 137 -5.86 -13.24 3.11
C VAL A 137 -5.64 -13.78 1.70
N ASN A 138 -6.66 -14.44 1.11
CA ASN A 138 -6.55 -14.97 -0.25
C ASN A 138 -6.37 -13.86 -1.29
N ALA A 139 -7.08 -12.73 -1.13
CA ALA A 139 -6.92 -11.56 -2.00
C ALA A 139 -5.49 -11.00 -1.92
N HIS A 140 -4.96 -10.78 -0.72
CA HIS A 140 -3.58 -10.29 -0.54
C HIS A 140 -2.53 -11.27 -1.09
N LEU A 141 -2.66 -12.57 -0.84
CA LEU A 141 -1.73 -13.57 -1.39
C LEU A 141 -1.76 -13.61 -2.91
N THR A 142 -2.94 -13.43 -3.51
CA THR A 142 -3.09 -13.36 -4.97
C THR A 142 -2.42 -12.10 -5.51
N ALA A 143 -2.63 -10.95 -4.87
CA ALA A 143 -1.97 -9.70 -5.24
C ALA A 143 -0.44 -9.81 -5.20
N ILE A 144 0.11 -10.36 -4.10
CA ILE A 144 1.56 -10.57 -3.96
C ILE A 144 2.10 -11.45 -5.07
N LYS A 145 1.44 -12.59 -5.34
CA LYS A 145 1.87 -13.52 -6.42
C LYS A 145 1.85 -12.84 -7.78
N THR A 146 0.80 -12.05 -8.07
CA THR A 146 0.71 -11.31 -9.33
C THR A 146 1.83 -10.29 -9.46
N ALA A 147 2.10 -9.52 -8.40
CA ALA A 147 3.20 -8.55 -8.39
C ALA A 147 4.56 -9.22 -8.62
N LEU A 148 4.86 -10.31 -7.91
CA LEU A 148 6.13 -11.03 -8.06
C LEU A 148 6.29 -11.64 -9.46
N ASN A 149 5.22 -12.19 -10.03
CA ASN A 149 5.25 -12.72 -11.40
C ASN A 149 5.48 -11.64 -12.45
N TYR A 150 4.91 -10.45 -12.25
CA TYR A 150 5.11 -9.30 -13.13
C TYR A 150 6.59 -8.93 -13.24
N PHE A 151 7.31 -8.90 -12.13
CA PHE A 151 8.75 -8.60 -12.12
C PHE A 151 9.58 -9.76 -12.67
N SER A 152 9.23 -11.01 -12.33
CA SER A 152 9.95 -12.18 -12.82
C SER A 152 9.90 -12.32 -14.34
N ASN A 153 8.85 -11.84 -14.99
CA ASN A 153 8.70 -11.90 -16.45
C ASN A 153 9.38 -10.74 -17.19
N LYS A 154 9.89 -9.74 -16.48
CA LYS A 154 10.60 -8.57 -17.04
C LYS A 154 12.13 -8.72 -16.99
N CYS A 155 12.63 -9.74 -16.26
CA CYS A 155 14.04 -10.15 -16.25
C CYS A 155 14.31 -11.19 -17.33
#